data_61675ba707994c5be691cffa26aa162b
#
_entry.id   61675ba707994c5be691cffa26aa162b
#
_cell.length_a   1.000
_cell.length_b   1.000
_cell.length_c   1.000
_cell.angle_alpha   90.00
_cell.angle_beta   90.00
_cell.angle_gamma   90.00
#
_symmetry.space_group_name_H-M   'P 1'
#
loop_
_entity.id
_entity.type
_entity.pdbx_description
1 polymer ?
#
loop_
_entity_poly.entity_id
_entity_poly.type
_entity_poly.pdbx_seq_one_letter_code
_entity_poly.pdbx_strand_id
1 'polypeptide(L)'
;MPPNDPGAGRGPDVALPVKALKAGQEAYWLDQIAKNREEYFSGKGESPGRFVGEVAATSGLVGEATPKQVHAMFRGLDPATSAQRGKPLLRADPRSKVPAAPLLAALQSRATKQVVGELEQLAGSKALANDVRSVQAACKLGASKRIKIETVERVCRKVLGIDPHELYGAAFDQAWTHRGKRVDARVAALDHCFSSPKSVSLLAGAGGEPVRGQVAEARAEVLQAAMGYLEQHGIGVRRDHNGTDRHHAQGGLLGIAFEHRSSRAGDPQYHTHVLVQNTAKGPDGRWTALDSDRLYAHLMAADHLYLAAERAALTEQLGVRWTPVDERSGAAEIVGLDDRTLLQRFSKRSAEIDGWLAEHGLSGIKASSAAAVATRASKDHSEDEHSVYARWSRELADAGVGERELTGALAGGRGRLATAERSSGRLASWPGRTD
;
A
#
# COMPACT_ATOMS: atom_id res chain seq x y z
N MET A 1 -7.08 -31.51 21.61
CA MET A 1 -7.12 -30.52 20.50
C MET A 1 -8.51 -30.57 19.90
N PRO A 2 -9.33 -29.48 19.96
CA PRO A 2 -10.59 -29.46 19.22
C PRO A 2 -10.30 -29.31 17.73
N PRO A 3 -11.17 -29.82 16.83
CA PRO A 3 -10.97 -29.76 15.39
C PRO A 3 -11.07 -28.32 14.91
N ASN A 4 -10.18 -27.95 13.97
CA ASN A 4 -10.25 -26.68 13.25
C ASN A 4 -11.63 -26.53 12.61
N ASP A 5 -12.35 -25.51 13.00
CA ASP A 5 -13.58 -25.07 12.35
C ASP A 5 -13.22 -24.39 11.01
N PRO A 6 -13.56 -24.98 9.85
CA PRO A 6 -13.31 -24.38 8.54
C PRO A 6 -14.23 -23.21 8.21
N GLY A 7 -15.11 -22.81 9.14
CA GLY A 7 -16.10 -21.75 8.99
C GLY A 7 -15.74 -20.41 9.63
N ALA A 8 -14.57 -20.25 10.26
CA ALA A 8 -14.11 -18.96 10.74
C ALA A 8 -13.68 -18.11 9.53
N GLY A 9 -14.66 -17.44 8.92
CA GLY A 9 -14.41 -16.38 7.96
C GLY A 9 -13.42 -15.39 8.58
N ARG A 10 -12.47 -14.89 7.78
CA ARG A 10 -11.54 -13.84 8.19
C ARG A 10 -12.35 -12.72 8.82
N GLY A 11 -11.97 -12.33 10.03
CA GLY A 11 -12.39 -11.06 10.60
C GLY A 11 -12.01 -9.91 9.66
N PRO A 12 -12.50 -8.69 9.90
CA PRO A 12 -12.31 -7.53 9.05
C PRO A 12 -10.84 -7.42 8.64
N ASP A 13 -10.62 -7.05 7.38
CA ASP A 13 -9.34 -7.06 6.66
C ASP A 13 -8.15 -6.72 7.57
N VAL A 14 -7.35 -7.73 7.87
CA VAL A 14 -6.06 -7.54 8.53
C VAL A 14 -5.27 -6.54 7.68
N ALA A 15 -4.77 -5.49 8.29
CA ALA A 15 -4.00 -4.43 7.68
C ALA A 15 -3.17 -4.94 6.51
N LEU A 16 -3.39 -4.38 5.32
CA LEU A 16 -2.62 -4.75 4.14
C LEU A 16 -1.15 -4.41 4.39
N PRO A 17 -0.22 -5.30 4.04
CA PRO A 17 1.19 -5.03 4.25
C PRO A 17 1.57 -3.74 3.53
N VAL A 18 2.38 -2.90 4.17
CA VAL A 18 2.92 -1.69 3.57
C VAL A 18 3.56 -2.00 2.23
N LYS A 19 3.15 -1.29 1.21
CA LYS A 19 3.65 -1.45 -0.13
C LYS A 19 4.79 -0.49 -0.40
N ALA A 20 5.96 -1.02 -0.72
CA ALA A 20 7.09 -0.22 -1.18
C ALA A 20 6.86 0.28 -2.62
N LEU A 21 6.84 1.59 -2.81
CA LEU A 21 6.68 2.27 -4.10
C LEU A 21 8.04 2.75 -4.61
N LYS A 22 8.32 2.50 -5.89
CA LYS A 22 9.57 2.94 -6.54
C LYS A 22 9.37 4.27 -7.26
N ALA A 23 10.47 4.97 -7.50
CA ALA A 23 10.47 6.10 -8.41
C ALA A 23 9.91 5.68 -9.80
N GLY A 24 9.00 6.48 -10.36
CA GLY A 24 8.27 6.18 -11.60
C GLY A 24 6.92 5.46 -11.39
N GLN A 25 6.58 5.06 -10.17
CA GLN A 25 5.26 4.49 -9.84
C GLN A 25 4.25 5.55 -9.38
N GLU A 26 4.65 6.80 -9.35
CA GLU A 26 3.78 7.93 -9.02
C GLU A 26 2.66 8.16 -10.04
N ALA A 27 2.77 7.64 -11.25
CA ALA A 27 1.80 7.86 -12.33
C ALA A 27 0.36 7.51 -11.91
N TYR A 28 0.16 6.44 -11.16
CA TYR A 28 -1.15 6.08 -10.63
C TYR A 28 -1.75 7.18 -9.73
N TRP A 29 -0.94 7.72 -8.83
CA TRP A 29 -1.35 8.76 -7.88
C TRP A 29 -1.50 10.12 -8.56
N LEU A 30 -0.66 10.41 -9.56
CA LEU A 30 -0.77 11.61 -10.40
C LEU A 30 -2.02 11.60 -11.26
N ASP A 31 -2.38 10.45 -11.82
CA ASP A 31 -3.61 10.26 -12.58
C ASP A 31 -4.85 10.46 -11.69
N GLN A 32 -4.81 9.98 -10.44
CA GLN A 32 -5.85 10.26 -9.45
C GLN A 32 -5.96 11.76 -9.13
N ILE A 33 -4.84 12.46 -8.91
CA ILE A 33 -4.87 13.90 -8.64
C ILE A 33 -5.43 14.68 -9.85
N ALA A 34 -5.03 14.31 -11.05
CA ALA A 34 -5.49 14.98 -12.27
C ALA A 34 -6.99 14.75 -12.49
N LYS A 35 -7.46 13.50 -12.40
CA LYS A 35 -8.88 13.16 -12.54
C LYS A 35 -9.72 13.72 -11.39
N ASN A 36 -9.23 13.63 -10.17
CA ASN A 36 -9.97 14.10 -8.99
C ASN A 36 -10.14 15.62 -8.98
N ARG A 37 -9.24 16.41 -9.55
CA ARG A 37 -9.44 17.86 -9.65
C ARG A 37 -10.59 18.24 -10.57
N GLU A 38 -10.66 17.65 -11.74
CA GLU A 38 -11.76 17.92 -12.69
C GLU A 38 -13.08 17.29 -12.21
N GLU A 39 -13.01 16.07 -11.65
CA GLU A 39 -14.15 15.29 -11.18
C GLU A 39 -14.64 15.73 -9.79
N TYR A 40 -13.77 16.24 -8.91
CA TYR A 40 -14.14 16.81 -7.60
C TYR A 40 -15.03 18.04 -7.75
N PHE A 41 -14.70 18.95 -8.67
CA PHE A 41 -15.56 20.11 -8.98
C PHE A 41 -16.87 19.73 -9.70
N SER A 42 -16.93 18.56 -10.31
CA SER A 42 -18.14 18.03 -10.96
C SER A 42 -18.92 17.03 -10.09
N GLY A 43 -18.49 16.79 -8.83
CA GLY A 43 -19.05 15.78 -7.93
C GLY A 43 -18.69 14.34 -8.31
N LYS A 44 -17.71 14.16 -9.19
CA LYS A 44 -17.22 12.86 -9.65
C LYS A 44 -15.80 12.67 -9.16
N GLY A 45 -15.53 11.75 -8.25
CA GLY A 45 -14.18 11.37 -7.91
C GLY A 45 -13.84 11.36 -6.42
N GLU A 46 -12.66 10.86 -6.10
CA GLU A 46 -12.12 10.75 -4.74
C GLU A 46 -11.38 12.05 -4.37
N SER A 47 -11.22 12.32 -3.06
CA SER A 47 -10.53 13.51 -2.58
C SER A 47 -9.09 13.60 -3.09
N PRO A 48 -8.59 14.78 -3.44
CA PRO A 48 -7.18 14.99 -3.77
C PRO A 48 -6.30 14.64 -2.58
N GLY A 49 -5.05 14.25 -2.85
CA GLY A 49 -4.09 13.91 -1.79
C GLY A 49 -3.77 15.12 -0.91
N ARG A 50 -3.78 14.95 0.41
CA ARG A 50 -3.49 15.99 1.41
C ARG A 50 -2.20 15.69 2.15
N PHE A 51 -1.41 16.73 2.41
CA PHE A 51 -0.19 16.58 3.19
C PHE A 51 -0.48 16.19 4.64
N VAL A 52 0.34 15.27 5.18
CA VAL A 52 0.29 14.80 6.57
C VAL A 52 1.71 14.61 7.11
N GLY A 53 1.84 14.69 8.43
CA GLY A 53 3.09 14.47 9.15
C GLY A 53 3.85 15.77 9.48
N GLU A 54 4.75 15.67 10.45
CA GLU A 54 5.47 16.81 11.04
C GLU A 54 6.38 17.53 10.03
N VAL A 55 7.05 16.75 9.15
CA VAL A 55 7.88 17.35 8.08
C VAL A 55 7.03 18.18 7.12
N ALA A 56 5.80 17.75 6.81
CA ALA A 56 4.90 18.53 5.98
C ALA A 56 4.55 19.85 6.67
N ALA A 57 4.11 19.78 7.93
CA ALA A 57 3.73 20.95 8.72
C ALA A 57 4.88 21.94 8.87
N THR A 58 6.07 21.49 9.25
CA THR A 58 7.26 22.35 9.45
C THR A 58 7.83 22.90 8.15
N SER A 59 7.55 22.28 7.00
CA SER A 59 7.93 22.77 5.68
C SER A 59 6.89 23.66 5.04
N GLY A 60 5.79 24.03 5.73
CA GLY A 60 4.70 24.85 5.21
C GLY A 60 3.86 24.14 4.12
N LEU A 61 3.93 22.81 4.04
CA LEU A 61 3.12 21.99 3.13
C LEU A 61 1.79 21.71 3.81
N VAL A 62 0.78 22.51 3.49
CA VAL A 62 -0.56 22.42 4.08
C VAL A 62 -1.60 22.21 2.98
N GLY A 63 -2.63 21.39 3.28
CA GLY A 63 -3.73 21.15 2.36
C GLY A 63 -3.37 20.18 1.23
N GLU A 64 -3.88 20.44 0.04
CA GLU A 64 -3.78 19.55 -1.10
C GLU A 64 -2.40 19.53 -1.75
N ALA A 65 -1.94 18.33 -2.09
CA ALA A 65 -0.69 18.13 -2.81
C ALA A 65 -0.89 18.33 -4.31
N THR A 66 -0.02 19.12 -4.92
CA THR A 66 0.00 19.30 -6.38
C THR A 66 0.74 18.13 -7.06
N PRO A 67 0.46 17.85 -8.35
CA PRO A 67 1.20 16.84 -9.11
C PRO A 67 2.71 17.02 -9.08
N LYS A 68 3.17 18.28 -9.13
CA LYS A 68 4.60 18.62 -9.04
C LYS A 68 5.20 18.22 -7.69
N GLN A 69 4.47 18.42 -6.61
CA GLN A 69 4.91 18.06 -5.26
C GLN A 69 4.94 16.52 -5.04
N VAL A 70 3.93 15.79 -5.54
CA VAL A 70 3.95 14.33 -5.52
C VAL A 70 5.14 13.80 -6.31
N HIS A 71 5.38 14.33 -7.51
CA HIS A 71 6.52 13.94 -8.33
C HIS A 71 7.86 14.23 -7.61
N ALA A 72 8.01 15.40 -6.96
CA ALA A 72 9.18 15.74 -6.17
C ALA A 72 9.40 14.72 -5.03
N MET A 73 8.32 14.38 -4.30
CA MET A 73 8.36 13.38 -3.22
C MET A 73 8.90 12.03 -3.72
N PHE A 74 8.40 11.52 -4.85
CA PHE A 74 8.86 10.25 -5.45
C PHE A 74 10.30 10.33 -5.97
N ARG A 75 10.81 11.51 -6.24
CA ARG A 75 12.23 11.73 -6.59
C ARG A 75 13.13 11.96 -5.38
N GLY A 76 12.61 11.85 -4.16
CA GLY A 76 13.35 12.10 -2.92
C GLY A 76 13.81 13.54 -2.81
N LEU A 77 13.02 14.45 -3.37
CA LEU A 77 13.18 15.88 -3.22
C LEU A 77 12.22 16.39 -2.14
N ASP A 78 12.57 17.51 -1.58
CA ASP A 78 11.66 18.32 -0.77
C ASP A 78 10.56 18.89 -1.66
N PRO A 79 9.27 18.60 -1.42
CA PRO A 79 8.20 19.13 -2.25
C PRO A 79 8.01 20.65 -2.16
N ALA A 80 8.47 21.30 -1.07
CA ALA A 80 8.40 22.75 -0.90
C ALA A 80 9.54 23.48 -1.64
N THR A 81 10.77 22.96 -1.53
CA THR A 81 11.98 23.67 -1.99
C THR A 81 12.67 23.01 -3.18
N SER A 82 12.28 21.78 -3.53
CA SER A 82 12.96 20.89 -4.49
C SER A 82 14.40 20.51 -4.09
N ALA A 83 14.79 20.74 -2.84
CA ALA A 83 16.08 20.34 -2.32
C ALA A 83 16.19 18.79 -2.24
N GLN A 84 17.39 18.26 -2.45
CA GLN A 84 17.64 16.83 -2.41
C GLN A 84 17.56 16.30 -0.97
N ARG A 85 16.63 15.38 -0.67
CA ARG A 85 16.48 14.69 0.61
C ARG A 85 17.06 13.27 0.60
N GLY A 86 17.15 12.63 -0.54
CA GLY A 86 17.68 11.27 -0.64
C GLY A 86 18.50 11.06 -1.92
N LYS A 87 19.58 10.27 -1.84
CA LYS A 87 20.41 9.96 -3.00
C LYS A 87 19.74 8.92 -3.91
N PRO A 88 19.77 9.09 -5.24
CA PRO A 88 19.25 8.08 -6.16
C PRO A 88 20.07 6.79 -6.06
N LEU A 89 19.40 5.64 -6.07
CA LEU A 89 20.02 4.32 -6.16
C LEU A 89 20.00 3.87 -7.62
N LEU A 90 21.01 4.28 -8.38
CA LEU A 90 21.08 3.95 -9.81
C LEU A 90 21.45 2.48 -10.02
N ARG A 91 20.58 1.74 -10.69
CA ARG A 91 20.79 0.35 -11.11
C ARG A 91 20.56 0.22 -12.61
N ALA A 92 21.10 -0.86 -13.20
CA ALA A 92 20.81 -1.17 -14.60
C ALA A 92 19.28 -1.27 -14.82
N ASP A 93 18.81 -0.69 -15.91
CA ASP A 93 17.39 -0.71 -16.27
C ASP A 93 16.91 -2.18 -16.34
N PRO A 94 15.89 -2.60 -15.56
CA PRO A 94 15.40 -3.98 -15.59
C PRO A 94 14.87 -4.39 -16.98
N ARG A 95 14.47 -3.42 -17.82
CA ARG A 95 14.06 -3.67 -19.19
C ARG A 95 15.21 -4.12 -20.09
N SER A 96 16.46 -3.84 -19.71
CA SER A 96 17.66 -4.36 -20.39
C SER A 96 17.97 -5.82 -20.08
N LYS A 97 17.04 -6.56 -19.49
CA LYS A 97 17.21 -7.96 -19.10
C LYS A 97 16.13 -8.83 -19.73
N VAL A 98 16.46 -10.07 -20.00
CA VAL A 98 15.55 -11.11 -20.51
C VAL A 98 15.60 -12.37 -19.65
N PRO A 99 14.62 -13.29 -19.72
CA PRO A 99 14.66 -14.56 -18.98
C PRO A 99 15.94 -15.35 -19.29
N ALA A 100 16.53 -15.98 -18.27
CA ALA A 100 17.75 -16.77 -18.44
C ALA A 100 17.48 -18.16 -19.00
N ALA A 101 16.29 -18.72 -18.81
CA ALA A 101 15.96 -20.09 -19.13
C ALA A 101 16.17 -20.50 -20.60
N PRO A 102 15.76 -19.71 -21.62
CA PRO A 102 16.00 -20.06 -23.01
C PRO A 102 17.48 -20.23 -23.34
N LEU A 103 18.33 -19.33 -22.81
CA LEU A 103 19.77 -19.39 -23.04
C LEU A 103 20.43 -20.59 -22.34
N LEU A 104 19.99 -20.94 -21.13
CA LEU A 104 20.47 -22.13 -20.44
C LEU A 104 20.09 -23.41 -21.21
N ALA A 105 18.86 -23.51 -21.71
CA ALA A 105 18.42 -24.63 -22.51
C ALA A 105 19.26 -24.81 -23.79
N ALA A 106 19.57 -23.70 -24.47
CA ALA A 106 20.45 -23.71 -25.66
C ALA A 106 21.89 -24.15 -25.32
N LEU A 107 22.44 -23.68 -24.18
CA LEU A 107 23.75 -24.13 -23.71
C LEU A 107 23.76 -25.64 -23.39
N GLN A 108 22.73 -26.14 -22.72
CA GLN A 108 22.58 -27.55 -22.37
C GLN A 108 22.43 -28.45 -23.60
N SER A 109 21.68 -28.01 -24.61
CA SER A 109 21.50 -28.77 -25.84
C SER A 109 22.81 -28.92 -26.68
N ARG A 110 23.72 -27.93 -26.55
CA ARG A 110 25.00 -27.95 -27.22
C ARG A 110 26.09 -28.69 -26.45
N ALA A 111 25.90 -28.88 -25.15
CA ALA A 111 26.84 -29.62 -24.33
C ALA A 111 26.72 -31.12 -24.64
N THR A 112 27.84 -31.80 -24.91
CA THR A 112 27.87 -33.25 -24.95
C THR A 112 27.60 -33.80 -23.55
N LYS A 113 27.11 -35.06 -23.44
CA LYS A 113 26.78 -35.71 -22.16
C LYS A 113 27.87 -35.62 -21.09
N GLN A 114 29.15 -35.51 -21.51
CA GLN A 114 30.29 -35.37 -20.63
C GLN A 114 30.50 -33.97 -20.05
N VAL A 115 29.92 -32.92 -20.68
CA VAL A 115 30.15 -31.50 -20.35
C VAL A 115 28.94 -30.86 -19.63
N VAL A 116 27.83 -31.59 -19.44
CA VAL A 116 26.60 -31.05 -18.85
C VAL A 116 26.79 -30.48 -17.43
N GLY A 117 27.79 -31.00 -16.66
CA GLY A 117 28.17 -30.44 -15.35
C GLY A 117 29.05 -29.20 -15.42
N GLU A 118 29.73 -28.96 -16.56
CA GLU A 118 30.74 -27.92 -16.73
C GLU A 118 30.51 -27.10 -18.01
N LEU A 119 29.29 -26.51 -18.15
CA LEU A 119 28.94 -25.67 -19.31
C LEU A 119 29.94 -24.54 -19.58
N GLU A 120 30.73 -24.19 -18.58
CA GLU A 120 31.79 -23.19 -18.67
C GLU A 120 32.92 -23.60 -19.62
N GLN A 121 33.12 -24.90 -19.84
CA GLN A 121 34.13 -25.42 -20.76
C GLN A 121 33.77 -25.10 -22.22
N LEU A 122 32.52 -24.81 -22.54
CA LEU A 122 32.09 -24.34 -23.85
C LEU A 122 32.61 -22.93 -24.15
N ALA A 123 33.05 -22.20 -23.12
CA ALA A 123 33.54 -20.84 -23.26
C ALA A 123 35.01 -20.81 -23.59
N GLY A 124 35.39 -20.19 -24.70
CA GLY A 124 36.81 -20.05 -25.15
C GLY A 124 37.64 -19.06 -24.33
N SER A 125 37.06 -18.46 -23.27
CA SER A 125 37.77 -17.50 -22.42
C SER A 125 37.16 -17.44 -21.01
N LYS A 126 37.96 -16.99 -20.01
CA LYS A 126 37.52 -16.79 -18.62
C LYS A 126 36.33 -15.82 -18.50
N ALA A 127 36.28 -14.80 -19.36
CA ALA A 127 35.20 -13.83 -19.38
C ALA A 127 33.87 -14.48 -19.82
N LEU A 128 33.90 -15.29 -20.87
CA LEU A 128 32.72 -16.01 -21.36
C LEU A 128 32.30 -17.11 -20.38
N ALA A 129 33.22 -17.78 -19.70
CA ALA A 129 32.93 -18.72 -18.65
C ALA A 129 32.17 -18.06 -17.47
N ASN A 130 32.52 -16.82 -17.09
CA ASN A 130 31.80 -16.05 -16.12
C ASN A 130 30.37 -15.70 -16.59
N ASP A 131 30.17 -15.39 -17.86
CA ASP A 131 28.85 -15.16 -18.44
C ASP A 131 28.00 -16.43 -18.38
N VAL A 132 28.53 -17.60 -18.75
CA VAL A 132 27.84 -18.91 -18.65
C VAL A 132 27.47 -19.21 -17.19
N ARG A 133 28.37 -19.02 -16.22
CA ARG A 133 28.08 -19.16 -14.80
C ARG A 133 26.94 -18.27 -14.33
N SER A 134 26.90 -17.02 -14.82
CA SER A 134 25.84 -16.08 -14.52
C SER A 134 24.46 -16.56 -15.00
N VAL A 135 24.40 -17.21 -16.17
CA VAL A 135 23.18 -17.83 -16.71
C VAL A 135 22.73 -19.00 -15.82
N GLN A 136 23.66 -19.89 -15.49
CA GLN A 136 23.39 -21.04 -14.61
C GLN A 136 22.90 -20.59 -13.21
N ALA A 137 23.59 -19.61 -12.62
CA ALA A 137 23.22 -19.07 -11.32
C ALA A 137 21.81 -18.41 -11.32
N ALA A 138 21.48 -17.67 -12.38
CA ALA A 138 20.17 -17.07 -12.53
C ALA A 138 19.06 -18.15 -12.58
N CYS A 139 19.28 -19.22 -13.33
CA CYS A 139 18.29 -20.31 -13.43
C CYS A 139 18.16 -21.13 -12.13
N LYS A 140 19.26 -21.35 -11.38
CA LYS A 140 19.22 -21.98 -10.05
C LYS A 140 18.36 -21.18 -9.05
N LEU A 141 18.30 -19.87 -9.20
CA LEU A 141 17.46 -18.97 -8.39
C LEU A 141 15.98 -18.92 -8.82
N GLY A 142 15.62 -19.61 -9.91
CA GLY A 142 14.28 -19.73 -10.44
C GLY A 142 14.16 -19.43 -11.92
N ALA A 143 13.26 -20.12 -12.62
CA ALA A 143 13.07 -20.01 -14.08
C ALA A 143 12.67 -18.57 -14.55
N SER A 144 12.09 -17.77 -13.66
CA SER A 144 11.71 -16.38 -13.93
C SER A 144 12.87 -15.36 -13.80
N LYS A 145 14.05 -15.79 -13.35
CA LYS A 145 15.20 -14.87 -13.21
C LYS A 145 15.72 -14.41 -14.55
N ARG A 146 16.10 -13.15 -14.57
CA ARG A 146 16.48 -12.42 -15.77
C ARG A 146 17.97 -12.09 -15.76
N ILE A 147 18.60 -12.13 -16.92
CA ILE A 147 20.00 -11.80 -17.17
C ILE A 147 20.11 -10.57 -18.07
N LYS A 148 21.28 -9.92 -18.05
CA LYS A 148 21.55 -8.74 -18.87
C LYS A 148 21.60 -9.13 -20.35
N ILE A 149 21.08 -8.26 -21.21
CA ILE A 149 21.02 -8.48 -22.64
C ILE A 149 22.41 -8.57 -23.28
N GLU A 150 23.41 -7.87 -22.72
CA GLU A 150 24.80 -7.94 -23.19
C GLU A 150 25.43 -9.31 -22.91
N THR A 151 25.03 -9.99 -21.81
CA THR A 151 25.44 -11.37 -21.54
C THR A 151 24.82 -12.32 -22.56
N VAL A 152 23.54 -12.14 -22.88
CA VAL A 152 22.85 -12.92 -23.92
C VAL A 152 23.57 -12.79 -25.25
N GLU A 153 23.84 -11.57 -25.69
CA GLU A 153 24.50 -11.30 -26.95
C GLU A 153 25.86 -11.99 -27.03
N ARG A 154 26.70 -11.84 -25.98
CA ARG A 154 28.02 -12.47 -25.95
C ARG A 154 27.96 -13.99 -25.96
N VAL A 155 27.08 -14.59 -25.15
CA VAL A 155 26.96 -16.06 -25.09
C VAL A 155 26.37 -16.62 -26.37
N CYS A 156 25.32 -16.03 -26.94
CA CYS A 156 24.75 -16.47 -28.21
C CYS A 156 25.80 -16.42 -29.32
N ARG A 157 26.44 -15.27 -29.56
CA ARG A 157 27.36 -15.09 -30.68
C ARG A 157 28.70 -15.79 -30.49
N LYS A 158 29.31 -15.76 -29.30
CA LYS A 158 30.69 -16.22 -29.06
C LYS A 158 30.79 -17.63 -28.49
N VAL A 159 29.76 -18.14 -27.82
CA VAL A 159 29.73 -19.49 -27.23
C VAL A 159 28.89 -20.43 -28.08
N LEU A 160 27.69 -20.00 -28.43
CA LEU A 160 26.74 -20.82 -29.19
C LEU A 160 26.89 -20.65 -30.71
N GLY A 161 27.43 -19.54 -31.20
CA GLY A 161 27.52 -19.23 -32.62
C GLY A 161 26.19 -19.02 -33.32
N ILE A 162 25.17 -18.54 -32.56
CA ILE A 162 23.80 -18.30 -33.04
C ILE A 162 23.47 -16.81 -32.93
N ASP A 163 22.41 -16.38 -33.65
CA ASP A 163 21.85 -15.05 -33.48
C ASP A 163 20.96 -15.02 -32.20
N PRO A 164 21.11 -14.01 -31.33
CA PRO A 164 20.24 -13.88 -30.16
C PRO A 164 18.75 -13.88 -30.48
N HIS A 165 18.32 -13.44 -31.67
CA HIS A 165 16.94 -13.43 -32.12
C HIS A 165 16.35 -14.84 -32.26
N GLU A 166 17.18 -15.87 -32.47
CA GLU A 166 16.74 -17.26 -32.52
C GLU A 166 16.11 -17.70 -31.20
N LEU A 167 16.57 -17.14 -30.06
CA LEU A 167 16.07 -17.49 -28.72
C LEU A 167 15.05 -16.48 -28.17
N TYR A 168 15.14 -15.22 -28.55
CA TYR A 168 14.38 -14.15 -27.90
C TYR A 168 13.52 -13.30 -28.85
N GLY A 169 13.71 -13.42 -30.17
CA GLY A 169 12.96 -12.64 -31.16
C GLY A 169 12.97 -11.15 -30.85
N ALA A 170 11.80 -10.49 -31.00
CA ALA A 170 11.64 -9.05 -30.72
C ALA A 170 11.95 -8.65 -29.27
N ALA A 171 11.90 -9.58 -28.31
CA ALA A 171 12.26 -9.27 -26.92
C ALA A 171 13.75 -8.93 -26.76
N PHE A 172 14.62 -9.44 -27.68
CA PHE A 172 16.01 -9.04 -27.72
C PHE A 172 16.14 -7.56 -28.06
N ASP A 173 15.50 -7.08 -29.13
CA ASP A 173 15.58 -5.69 -29.57
C ASP A 173 15.03 -4.73 -28.52
N GLN A 174 13.88 -5.08 -27.94
CA GLN A 174 13.28 -4.29 -26.84
C GLN A 174 14.25 -4.15 -25.65
N ALA A 175 14.88 -5.24 -25.23
CA ALA A 175 15.85 -5.18 -24.14
C ALA A 175 17.15 -4.46 -24.55
N TRP A 176 17.58 -4.60 -25.80
CA TRP A 176 18.79 -3.96 -26.34
C TRP A 176 18.69 -2.44 -26.36
N THR A 177 17.51 -1.87 -26.63
CA THR A 177 17.27 -0.41 -26.54
C THR A 177 17.48 0.17 -25.15
N HIS A 178 17.44 -0.67 -24.12
CA HIS A 178 17.63 -0.29 -22.73
C HIS A 178 19.01 -0.65 -22.15
N ARG A 179 19.91 -1.26 -22.98
CA ARG A 179 21.27 -1.62 -22.53
C ARG A 179 22.03 -0.38 -22.06
N GLY A 180 22.84 -0.55 -21.04
CA GLY A 180 23.67 0.53 -20.48
C GLY A 180 22.87 1.62 -19.74
N LYS A 181 21.56 1.71 -19.90
CA LYS A 181 20.73 2.67 -19.19
C LYS A 181 20.66 2.33 -17.71
N ARG A 182 20.63 3.37 -16.88
CA ARG A 182 20.45 3.25 -15.43
C ARG A 182 19.16 3.96 -15.01
N VAL A 183 18.44 3.34 -14.09
CA VAL A 183 17.21 3.87 -13.52
C VAL A 183 17.34 3.97 -12.01
N ASP A 184 16.65 4.91 -11.43
CA ASP A 184 16.55 5.02 -9.98
C ASP A 184 15.70 3.86 -9.45
N ALA A 185 16.31 2.99 -8.67
CA ALA A 185 15.69 1.78 -8.11
C ALA A 185 15.41 1.89 -6.62
N ARG A 186 15.52 3.09 -6.04
CA ARG A 186 15.18 3.30 -4.62
C ARG A 186 13.68 3.02 -4.39
N VAL A 187 13.36 2.64 -3.17
CA VAL A 187 12.00 2.78 -2.64
C VAL A 187 11.79 4.26 -2.40
N ALA A 188 10.86 4.86 -3.13
CA ALA A 188 10.60 6.30 -3.08
C ALA A 188 9.62 6.66 -1.95
N ALA A 189 8.60 5.83 -1.79
CA ALA A 189 7.59 5.98 -0.76
C ALA A 189 7.14 4.63 -0.22
N LEU A 190 6.54 4.64 0.95
CA LEU A 190 5.87 3.52 1.59
C LEU A 190 4.38 3.85 1.63
N ASP A 191 3.56 3.03 1.00
CA ASP A 191 2.10 3.15 0.97
C ASP A 191 1.53 2.32 2.11
N HIS A 192 1.01 2.97 3.14
CA HIS A 192 0.28 2.35 4.24
C HIS A 192 -1.20 2.72 4.15
N CYS A 193 -2.08 1.74 4.39
CA CYS A 193 -3.52 1.90 4.25
C CYS A 193 -4.20 1.77 5.61
N PHE A 194 -4.78 2.86 6.12
CA PHE A 194 -5.65 2.85 7.28
C PHE A 194 -7.10 2.63 6.85
N SER A 195 -7.73 1.57 7.35
CA SER A 195 -9.09 1.18 6.94
C SER A 195 -10.05 1.20 8.11
N SER A 196 -11.20 1.82 7.91
CA SER A 196 -12.31 1.75 8.86
C SER A 196 -12.99 0.37 8.84
N PRO A 197 -13.61 -0.08 9.93
CA PRO A 197 -14.49 -1.24 9.96
C PRO A 197 -15.60 -1.14 8.92
N LYS A 198 -16.12 -2.28 8.49
CA LYS A 198 -17.13 -2.31 7.43
C LYS A 198 -18.42 -1.57 7.84
N SER A 199 -18.87 -1.73 9.07
CA SER A 199 -20.06 -1.03 9.57
C SER A 199 -19.92 0.49 9.57
N VAL A 200 -18.72 1.04 9.82
CA VAL A 200 -18.42 2.47 9.67
C VAL A 200 -18.58 2.91 8.22
N SER A 201 -18.07 2.10 7.29
CA SER A 201 -18.23 2.38 5.86
C SER A 201 -19.69 2.32 5.40
N LEU A 202 -20.48 1.39 5.93
CA LEU A 202 -21.92 1.29 5.67
C LEU A 202 -22.67 2.49 6.25
N LEU A 203 -22.37 2.88 7.50
CA LEU A 203 -22.95 4.04 8.14
C LEU A 203 -22.68 5.32 7.34
N ALA A 204 -21.44 5.55 6.94
CA ALA A 204 -21.06 6.71 6.14
C ALA A 204 -21.68 6.67 4.73
N GLY A 205 -21.82 5.48 4.15
CA GLY A 205 -22.40 5.28 2.82
C GLY A 205 -23.89 5.60 2.74
N ALA A 206 -24.66 5.34 3.80
CA ALA A 206 -26.13 5.47 3.82
C ALA A 206 -26.68 6.47 4.84
N GLY A 207 -25.86 6.93 5.80
CA GLY A 207 -26.31 7.81 6.89
C GLY A 207 -26.60 9.27 6.52
N GLY A 208 -26.47 9.61 5.23
CA GLY A 208 -26.69 10.97 4.73
C GLY A 208 -25.48 11.90 4.95
N GLU A 209 -25.59 13.12 4.40
CA GLU A 209 -24.48 14.09 4.38
C GLU A 209 -23.94 14.46 5.77
N PRO A 210 -24.77 14.74 6.79
CA PRO A 210 -24.26 15.11 8.11
C PRO A 210 -23.44 14.00 8.76
N VAL A 211 -23.90 12.73 8.68
CA VAL A 211 -23.19 11.58 9.24
C VAL A 211 -21.89 11.33 8.48
N ARG A 212 -21.93 11.44 7.18
CA ARG A 212 -20.76 11.29 6.29
C ARG A 212 -19.68 12.32 6.60
N GLY A 213 -20.08 13.59 6.79
CA GLY A 213 -19.18 14.67 7.19
C GLY A 213 -18.50 14.39 8.54
N GLN A 214 -19.26 13.96 9.55
CA GLN A 214 -18.72 13.62 10.87
C GLN A 214 -17.76 12.42 10.82
N VAL A 215 -18.07 11.38 10.04
CA VAL A 215 -17.16 10.25 9.84
C VAL A 215 -15.87 10.69 9.14
N ALA A 216 -15.95 11.57 8.14
CA ALA A 216 -14.77 12.07 7.45
C ALA A 216 -13.89 12.93 8.36
N GLU A 217 -14.48 13.80 9.17
CA GLU A 217 -13.79 14.63 10.15
C GLU A 217 -13.09 13.78 11.21
N ALA A 218 -13.80 12.82 11.82
CA ALA A 218 -13.24 11.90 12.79
C ALA A 218 -12.03 11.15 12.20
N ARG A 219 -12.15 10.63 10.98
CA ARG A 219 -11.07 9.90 10.31
C ARG A 219 -9.84 10.78 10.02
N ALA A 220 -10.04 12.03 9.65
CA ALA A 220 -8.94 12.96 9.43
C ALA A 220 -8.18 13.26 10.73
N GLU A 221 -8.90 13.41 11.85
CA GLU A 221 -8.31 13.64 13.17
C GLU A 221 -7.53 12.43 13.67
N VAL A 222 -8.13 11.24 13.62
CA VAL A 222 -7.47 10.02 14.10
C VAL A 222 -6.28 9.60 13.25
N LEU A 223 -6.27 9.98 11.97
CA LEU A 223 -5.11 9.79 11.12
C LEU A 223 -3.90 10.57 11.63
N GLN A 224 -4.10 11.81 12.10
CA GLN A 224 -3.03 12.62 12.69
C GLN A 224 -2.47 11.95 13.96
N ALA A 225 -3.30 11.36 14.80
CA ALA A 225 -2.86 10.64 15.99
C ALA A 225 -2.03 9.40 15.64
N ALA A 226 -2.46 8.61 14.64
CA ALA A 226 -1.70 7.44 14.17
C ALA A 226 -0.37 7.82 13.52
N MET A 227 -0.33 8.91 12.74
CA MET A 227 0.91 9.46 12.17
C MET A 227 1.84 9.95 13.28
N GLY A 228 1.34 10.68 14.28
CA GLY A 228 2.13 11.15 15.42
C GLY A 228 2.76 9.98 16.20
N TYR A 229 2.03 8.89 16.40
CA TYR A 229 2.59 7.68 16.99
C TYR A 229 3.75 7.10 16.15
N LEU A 230 3.59 7.00 14.83
CA LEU A 230 4.66 6.53 13.95
C LEU A 230 5.88 7.46 13.98
N GLU A 231 5.67 8.76 14.04
CA GLU A 231 6.74 9.76 14.15
C GLU A 231 7.50 9.66 15.47
N GLN A 232 6.81 9.38 16.54
CA GLN A 232 7.42 9.24 17.86
C GLN A 232 8.16 7.91 18.03
N HIS A 233 7.67 6.81 17.47
CA HIS A 233 8.15 5.46 17.78
C HIS A 233 8.70 4.71 16.56
N GLY A 234 8.10 4.89 15.37
CA GLY A 234 8.34 4.09 14.18
C GLY A 234 9.46 4.58 13.27
N ILE A 235 9.95 5.82 13.44
CA ILE A 235 10.93 6.37 12.51
C ILE A 235 12.37 6.13 12.96
N GLY A 236 13.22 5.74 12.01
CA GLY A 236 14.63 5.51 12.24
C GLY A 236 15.47 5.66 10.99
N VAL A 237 16.77 5.77 11.18
CA VAL A 237 17.78 5.81 10.12
C VAL A 237 18.94 4.89 10.48
N ARG A 238 19.60 4.35 9.45
CA ARG A 238 20.82 3.54 9.60
C ARG A 238 22.02 4.33 9.13
N ARG A 239 23.16 4.17 9.83
CA ARG A 239 24.39 4.90 9.53
C ARG A 239 25.53 4.03 9.06
N ASP A 240 25.44 2.72 9.24
CA ASP A 240 26.40 1.73 8.76
C ASP A 240 25.85 0.85 7.63
N HIS A 241 26.74 0.15 6.94
CA HIS A 241 26.37 -0.78 5.87
C HIS A 241 25.78 -2.10 6.37
N ASN A 242 26.05 -2.45 7.62
CA ASN A 242 25.59 -3.70 8.25
C ASN A 242 24.22 -3.54 8.94
N GLY A 243 23.71 -2.30 9.04
CA GLY A 243 22.40 -2.01 9.65
C GLY A 243 22.39 -2.16 11.17
N THR A 244 23.54 -2.15 11.82
CA THR A 244 23.69 -2.26 13.28
C THR A 244 23.67 -0.89 13.96
N ASP A 245 24.16 0.15 13.29
CA ASP A 245 24.15 1.53 13.78
C ASP A 245 22.82 2.20 13.43
N ARG A 246 21.85 2.08 14.32
CA ARG A 246 20.46 2.55 14.16
C ARG A 246 20.17 3.70 15.10
N HIS A 247 19.64 4.78 14.57
CA HIS A 247 19.24 5.96 15.32
C HIS A 247 17.77 6.28 15.11
N HIS A 248 17.16 6.91 16.10
CA HIS A 248 15.86 7.54 15.94
C HIS A 248 15.99 8.72 14.95
N ALA A 249 15.05 8.86 14.03
CA ALA A 249 15.04 9.97 13.11
C ALA A 249 14.47 11.24 13.79
N GLN A 250 14.83 12.40 13.26
CA GLN A 250 14.38 13.70 13.75
C GLN A 250 13.44 14.37 12.78
N GLY A 251 12.50 15.16 13.30
CA GLY A 251 11.65 16.06 12.52
C GLY A 251 10.49 15.36 11.82
N GLY A 252 10.12 14.14 12.23
CA GLY A 252 8.90 13.47 11.79
C GLY A 252 8.96 12.89 10.38
N LEU A 253 7.78 12.69 9.78
CA LEU A 253 7.55 12.11 8.46
C LEU A 253 6.99 13.16 7.48
N LEU A 254 7.20 12.92 6.20
CA LEU A 254 6.45 13.57 5.12
C LEU A 254 5.54 12.54 4.48
N GLY A 255 4.25 12.76 4.55
CA GLY A 255 3.25 11.90 3.92
C GLY A 255 2.26 12.69 3.06
N ILE A 256 1.58 11.96 2.16
CA ILE A 256 0.40 12.44 1.44
C ILE A 256 -0.69 11.40 1.64
N ALA A 257 -1.82 11.79 2.20
CA ALA A 257 -2.99 10.97 2.45
C ALA A 257 -3.98 11.09 1.30
N PHE A 258 -4.41 9.94 0.77
CA PHE A 258 -5.44 9.81 -0.26
C PHE A 258 -6.62 9.07 0.34
N GLU A 259 -7.74 9.73 0.46
CA GLU A 259 -8.96 9.15 1.02
C GLU A 259 -9.77 8.46 -0.08
N HIS A 260 -10.08 7.20 0.15
CA HIS A 260 -10.93 6.41 -0.72
C HIS A 260 -12.19 5.97 0.04
N ARG A 261 -13.33 5.95 -0.64
CA ARG A 261 -14.64 5.63 -0.06
C ARG A 261 -15.17 4.27 -0.50
N SER A 262 -14.66 3.75 -1.60
CA SER A 262 -15.14 2.52 -2.22
C SER A 262 -14.05 1.49 -2.43
N SER A 263 -14.42 0.21 -2.34
CA SER A 263 -13.59 -0.90 -2.82
C SER A 263 -13.54 -0.90 -4.35
N ARG A 264 -12.66 -1.72 -4.94
CA ARG A 264 -12.64 -1.94 -6.39
C ARG A 264 -13.89 -2.63 -6.95
N ALA A 265 -14.60 -3.35 -6.08
CA ALA A 265 -15.87 -3.98 -6.43
C ALA A 265 -17.07 -3.03 -6.24
N GLY A 266 -16.84 -1.75 -5.95
CA GLY A 266 -17.86 -0.72 -5.80
C GLY A 266 -18.60 -0.73 -4.46
N ASP A 267 -18.16 -1.53 -3.48
CA ASP A 267 -18.75 -1.52 -2.12
C ASP A 267 -18.30 -0.31 -1.32
N PRO A 268 -19.09 0.17 -0.33
CA PRO A 268 -18.61 1.12 0.66
C PRO A 268 -17.40 0.55 1.41
N GLN A 269 -16.27 1.23 1.30
CA GLN A 269 -15.04 0.86 1.99
C GLN A 269 -14.21 2.12 2.21
N TYR A 270 -14.37 2.72 3.37
CA TYR A 270 -13.61 3.92 3.73
C TYR A 270 -12.21 3.54 4.18
N HIS A 271 -11.22 4.01 3.45
CA HIS A 271 -9.81 3.78 3.75
C HIS A 271 -8.95 4.93 3.25
N THR A 272 -7.81 5.12 3.89
CA THR A 272 -6.87 6.19 3.57
C THR A 272 -5.52 5.61 3.27
N HIS A 273 -5.04 5.77 2.05
CA HIS A 273 -3.66 5.49 1.68
C HIS A 273 -2.77 6.64 2.12
N VAL A 274 -1.76 6.37 2.92
CA VAL A 274 -0.74 7.33 3.30
C VAL A 274 0.57 6.98 2.61
N LEU A 275 0.95 7.80 1.64
CA LEU A 275 2.23 7.68 0.96
C LEU A 275 3.29 8.40 1.78
N VAL A 276 4.08 7.67 2.54
CA VAL A 276 5.18 8.23 3.34
C VAL A 276 6.45 8.28 2.48
N GLN A 277 7.05 9.46 2.31
CA GLN A 277 8.35 9.59 1.62
C GLN A 277 9.40 8.75 2.34
N ASN A 278 10.11 7.89 1.60
CA ASN A 278 11.13 7.03 2.18
C ASN A 278 12.43 7.80 2.45
N THR A 279 12.33 8.90 3.21
CA THR A 279 13.48 9.68 3.67
C THR A 279 13.22 10.19 5.08
N ALA A 280 14.26 10.18 5.91
CA ALA A 280 14.23 10.75 7.24
C ALA A 280 15.56 11.43 7.56
N LYS A 281 15.51 12.43 8.44
CA LYS A 281 16.66 13.19 8.91
C LYS A 281 17.24 12.50 10.16
N GLY A 282 18.51 12.17 10.13
CA GLY A 282 19.19 11.61 11.30
C GLY A 282 19.67 12.67 12.27
N PRO A 283 20.18 12.26 13.46
CA PRO A 283 20.71 13.18 14.46
C PRO A 283 21.91 13.99 13.98
N ASP A 284 22.59 13.52 12.94
CA ASP A 284 23.68 14.21 12.24
C ASP A 284 23.21 15.22 11.18
N GLY A 285 21.92 15.47 11.10
CA GLY A 285 21.29 16.39 10.12
C GLY A 285 21.19 15.85 8.70
N ARG A 286 21.72 14.66 8.39
CA ARG A 286 21.69 14.08 7.04
C ARG A 286 20.37 13.35 6.76
N TRP A 287 19.85 13.57 5.55
CA TRP A 287 18.71 12.83 5.02
C TRP A 287 19.14 11.49 4.41
N THR A 288 18.52 10.39 4.82
CA THR A 288 18.74 9.05 4.26
C THR A 288 17.40 8.31 4.18
N ALA A 289 17.41 7.10 3.60
CA ALA A 289 16.22 6.24 3.64
C ALA A 289 15.82 5.92 5.09
N LEU A 290 14.52 5.79 5.30
CA LEU A 290 13.93 5.28 6.55
C LEU A 290 14.47 3.88 6.87
N ASP A 291 14.66 3.59 8.14
CA ASP A 291 14.79 2.22 8.62
C ASP A 291 13.42 1.54 8.59
N SER A 292 13.15 0.87 7.46
CA SER A 292 11.85 0.22 7.21
C SER A 292 11.53 -0.86 8.23
N ASP A 293 12.52 -1.56 8.80
CA ASP A 293 12.27 -2.61 9.79
C ASP A 293 11.66 -2.01 11.06
N ARG A 294 12.15 -0.83 11.48
CA ARG A 294 11.60 -0.11 12.63
C ARG A 294 10.18 0.35 12.33
N LEU A 295 9.93 0.93 11.16
CA LEU A 295 8.59 1.35 10.77
C LEU A 295 7.62 0.15 10.77
N TYR A 296 7.97 -0.96 10.12
CA TYR A 296 7.13 -2.16 10.09
C TYR A 296 6.80 -2.72 11.46
N ALA A 297 7.72 -2.63 12.43
CA ALA A 297 7.48 -3.09 13.79
C ALA A 297 6.39 -2.28 14.53
N HIS A 298 6.15 -1.03 14.11
CA HIS A 298 5.17 -0.14 14.74
C HIS A 298 3.84 0.01 13.96
N LEU A 299 3.74 -0.53 12.75
CA LEU A 299 2.54 -0.34 11.92
C LEU A 299 1.28 -0.95 12.54
N MET A 300 1.38 -2.17 13.08
CA MET A 300 0.23 -2.82 13.72
C MET A 300 -0.28 -2.00 14.92
N ALA A 301 0.63 -1.44 15.72
CA ALA A 301 0.25 -0.60 16.84
C ALA A 301 -0.38 0.72 16.37
N ALA A 302 0.10 1.29 15.25
CA ALA A 302 -0.52 2.47 14.63
C ALA A 302 -1.92 2.17 14.12
N ASP A 303 -2.16 0.99 13.50
CA ASP A 303 -3.48 0.56 13.04
C ASP A 303 -4.44 0.36 14.22
N HIS A 304 -3.99 -0.29 15.29
CA HIS A 304 -4.80 -0.46 16.51
C HIS A 304 -5.14 0.88 17.17
N LEU A 305 -4.18 1.82 17.21
CA LEU A 305 -4.40 3.16 17.71
C LEU A 305 -5.42 3.91 16.84
N TYR A 306 -5.27 3.83 15.51
CA TYR A 306 -6.22 4.42 14.56
C TYR A 306 -7.63 3.92 14.83
N LEU A 307 -7.83 2.59 14.88
CA LEU A 307 -9.14 1.98 15.13
C LEU A 307 -9.71 2.31 16.51
N ALA A 308 -8.87 2.37 17.54
CA ALA A 308 -9.30 2.75 18.88
C ALA A 308 -9.74 4.23 18.96
N ALA A 309 -8.97 5.12 18.35
CA ALA A 309 -9.27 6.54 18.27
C ALA A 309 -10.52 6.80 17.40
N GLU A 310 -10.70 6.08 16.27
CA GLU A 310 -11.90 6.17 15.43
C GLU A 310 -13.15 5.77 16.22
N ARG A 311 -13.07 4.67 16.99
CA ARG A 311 -14.18 4.27 17.89
C ARG A 311 -14.51 5.36 18.90
N ALA A 312 -13.51 5.95 19.54
CA ALA A 312 -13.71 7.00 20.53
C ALA A 312 -14.37 8.23 19.88
N ALA A 313 -13.83 8.72 18.77
CA ALA A 313 -14.34 9.89 18.07
C ALA A 313 -15.80 9.68 17.57
N LEU A 314 -16.09 8.54 16.96
CA LEU A 314 -17.44 8.25 16.46
C LEU A 314 -18.43 7.98 17.60
N THR A 315 -17.99 7.45 18.75
CA THR A 315 -18.84 7.37 19.95
C THR A 315 -19.21 8.76 20.46
N GLU A 316 -18.24 9.66 20.51
CA GLU A 316 -18.45 11.04 20.98
C GLU A 316 -19.35 11.84 20.01
N GLN A 317 -19.04 11.79 18.71
CA GLN A 317 -19.73 12.60 17.71
C GLN A 317 -21.10 12.06 17.31
N LEU A 318 -21.22 10.73 17.17
CA LEU A 318 -22.41 10.07 16.63
C LEU A 318 -23.18 9.24 17.66
N GLY A 319 -22.62 8.99 18.85
CA GLY A 319 -23.24 8.17 19.88
C GLY A 319 -23.33 6.69 19.54
N VAL A 320 -22.54 6.19 18.60
CA VAL A 320 -22.56 4.78 18.21
C VAL A 320 -21.99 3.88 19.32
N ARG A 321 -22.46 2.62 19.35
CA ARG A 321 -21.97 1.57 20.24
C ARG A 321 -21.24 0.51 19.42
N TRP A 322 -20.32 -0.18 20.04
CA TRP A 322 -19.44 -1.13 19.39
C TRP A 322 -19.62 -2.55 19.93
N THR A 323 -19.41 -3.53 19.06
CA THR A 323 -19.22 -4.92 19.46
C THR A 323 -17.95 -5.06 20.28
N PRO A 324 -17.71 -6.21 20.95
CA PRO A 324 -16.40 -6.50 21.52
C PRO A 324 -15.30 -6.36 20.48
N VAL A 325 -14.16 -5.80 20.91
CA VAL A 325 -12.99 -5.60 20.04
C VAL A 325 -12.34 -6.94 19.75
N ASP A 326 -12.07 -7.22 18.50
CA ASP A 326 -11.21 -8.35 18.10
C ASP A 326 -9.77 -8.01 18.47
N GLU A 327 -9.19 -8.77 19.40
CA GLU A 327 -7.84 -8.51 19.94
C GLU A 327 -6.74 -8.61 18.89
N ARG A 328 -6.94 -9.39 17.84
CA ARG A 328 -5.96 -9.60 16.80
C ARG A 328 -5.89 -8.44 15.81
N SER A 329 -7.04 -7.94 15.39
CA SER A 329 -7.15 -6.88 14.39
C SER A 329 -7.34 -5.49 15.00
N GLY A 330 -7.74 -5.40 16.26
CA GLY A 330 -8.13 -4.14 16.91
C GLY A 330 -9.47 -3.61 16.43
N ALA A 331 -10.18 -4.31 15.55
CA ALA A 331 -11.44 -3.88 14.96
C ALA A 331 -12.65 -4.21 15.84
N ALA A 332 -13.69 -3.41 15.69
CA ALA A 332 -15.03 -3.68 16.21
C ALA A 332 -16.05 -3.11 15.24
N GLU A 333 -17.23 -3.70 15.18
CA GLU A 333 -18.30 -3.23 14.31
C GLU A 333 -19.33 -2.40 15.11
N ILE A 334 -20.08 -1.54 14.44
CA ILE A 334 -21.14 -0.74 15.06
C ILE A 334 -22.34 -1.66 15.36
N VAL A 335 -22.79 -1.67 16.61
CA VAL A 335 -23.97 -2.44 17.04
C VAL A 335 -25.21 -2.01 16.24
N GLY A 336 -25.87 -2.97 15.63
CA GLY A 336 -27.00 -2.75 14.73
C GLY A 336 -26.62 -2.73 13.24
N LEU A 337 -25.29 -2.66 12.93
CA LEU A 337 -24.73 -2.81 11.59
C LEU A 337 -23.68 -3.95 11.55
N ASP A 338 -23.70 -4.83 12.53
CA ASP A 338 -22.73 -5.89 12.79
C ASP A 338 -23.19 -7.27 12.32
N ASP A 339 -24.34 -7.37 11.65
CA ASP A 339 -24.81 -8.64 11.08
C ASP A 339 -23.81 -9.19 10.05
N ARG A 340 -23.37 -10.43 10.26
CA ARG A 340 -22.35 -11.07 9.44
C ARG A 340 -22.75 -11.17 7.96
N THR A 341 -24.02 -11.46 7.68
CA THR A 341 -24.53 -11.60 6.31
C THR A 341 -24.52 -10.24 5.61
N LEU A 342 -24.92 -9.18 6.35
CA LEU A 342 -24.84 -7.82 5.87
C LEU A 342 -23.40 -7.44 5.54
N LEU A 343 -22.46 -7.62 6.46
CA LEU A 343 -21.05 -7.27 6.25
C LEU A 343 -20.44 -8.02 5.05
N GLN A 344 -20.74 -9.31 4.91
CA GLN A 344 -20.29 -10.13 3.77
C GLN A 344 -20.88 -9.66 2.44
N ARG A 345 -22.17 -9.27 2.41
CA ARG A 345 -22.83 -8.77 1.19
C ARG A 345 -22.12 -7.53 0.63
N PHE A 346 -21.57 -6.69 1.49
CA PHE A 346 -20.81 -5.48 1.12
C PHE A 346 -19.29 -5.66 1.13
N SER A 347 -18.81 -6.90 1.15
CA SER A 347 -17.39 -7.26 1.09
C SER A 347 -17.07 -8.05 -0.18
N LYS A 348 -17.65 -7.66 -1.33
CA LYS A 348 -17.51 -8.35 -2.62
C LYS A 348 -16.04 -8.54 -3.01
N ARG A 349 -15.20 -7.52 -2.76
CA ARG A 349 -13.77 -7.60 -3.05
C ARG A 349 -13.04 -8.65 -2.23
N SER A 350 -13.36 -8.81 -0.96
CA SER A 350 -12.81 -9.87 -0.11
C SER A 350 -13.22 -11.24 -0.62
N ALA A 351 -14.51 -11.39 -0.97
CA ALA A 351 -15.05 -12.65 -1.52
C ALA A 351 -14.36 -13.06 -2.84
N GLU A 352 -14.06 -12.10 -3.74
CA GLU A 352 -13.30 -12.36 -4.98
C GLU A 352 -11.89 -12.89 -4.69
N ILE A 353 -11.19 -12.27 -3.72
CA ILE A 353 -9.84 -12.68 -3.32
C ILE A 353 -9.88 -14.07 -2.69
N ASP A 354 -10.81 -14.31 -1.77
CA ASP A 354 -10.95 -15.58 -1.08
C ASP A 354 -11.38 -16.71 -2.04
N GLY A 355 -12.26 -16.44 -3.00
CA GLY A 355 -12.63 -17.35 -4.07
C GLY A 355 -11.41 -17.75 -4.91
N TRP A 356 -10.63 -16.77 -5.35
CA TRP A 356 -9.41 -17.05 -6.13
C TRP A 356 -8.39 -17.88 -5.32
N LEU A 357 -8.20 -17.57 -4.03
CA LEU A 357 -7.32 -18.34 -3.17
C LEU A 357 -7.77 -19.79 -3.00
N ALA A 358 -9.08 -20.00 -2.83
CA ALA A 358 -9.66 -21.34 -2.71
C ALA A 358 -9.47 -22.16 -4.00
N GLU A 359 -9.71 -21.56 -5.17
CA GLU A 359 -9.50 -22.20 -6.48
C GLU A 359 -8.04 -22.64 -6.69
N HIS A 360 -7.08 -21.88 -6.14
CA HIS A 360 -5.65 -22.17 -6.30
C HIS A 360 -5.04 -22.94 -5.12
N GLY A 361 -5.82 -23.30 -4.10
CA GLY A 361 -5.33 -24.01 -2.91
C GLY A 361 -4.29 -23.22 -2.12
N LEU A 362 -4.35 -21.87 -2.15
CA LEU A 362 -3.38 -20.98 -1.54
C LEU A 362 -3.93 -20.30 -0.29
N SER A 363 -3.04 -19.95 0.65
CA SER A 363 -3.40 -19.24 1.88
C SER A 363 -2.27 -18.32 2.38
N GLY A 364 -2.59 -17.38 3.27
CA GLY A 364 -1.64 -16.49 3.90
C GLY A 364 -1.43 -15.15 3.16
N ILE A 365 -0.79 -14.20 3.84
CA ILE A 365 -0.67 -12.78 3.43
C ILE A 365 -0.06 -12.62 2.04
N LYS A 366 1.00 -13.36 1.71
CA LYS A 366 1.65 -13.27 0.40
C LYS A 366 0.74 -13.76 -0.73
N ALA A 367 0.00 -14.83 -0.49
CA ALA A 367 -0.96 -15.36 -1.45
C ALA A 367 -2.14 -14.40 -1.63
N SER A 368 -2.67 -13.81 -0.55
CA SER A 368 -3.73 -12.79 -0.62
C SER A 368 -3.28 -11.56 -1.41
N SER A 369 -2.03 -11.12 -1.24
CA SER A 369 -1.48 -10.01 -2.04
C SER A 369 -1.36 -10.37 -3.53
N ALA A 370 -0.99 -11.62 -3.86
CA ALA A 370 -0.94 -12.09 -5.25
C ALA A 370 -2.36 -12.20 -5.84
N ALA A 371 -3.33 -12.75 -5.09
CA ALA A 371 -4.73 -12.83 -5.48
C ALA A 371 -5.33 -11.44 -5.73
N ALA A 372 -5.05 -10.47 -4.86
CA ALA A 372 -5.49 -9.10 -5.02
C ALA A 372 -4.94 -8.42 -6.30
N VAL A 373 -3.78 -8.84 -6.79
CA VAL A 373 -3.24 -8.39 -8.08
C VAL A 373 -3.88 -9.16 -9.24
N ALA A 374 -4.01 -10.49 -9.12
CA ALA A 374 -4.53 -11.35 -10.18
C ALA A 374 -6.01 -11.07 -10.50
N THR A 375 -6.83 -10.78 -9.48
CA THR A 375 -8.26 -10.47 -9.60
C THR A 375 -8.54 -8.97 -9.77
N ARG A 376 -7.52 -8.16 -10.10
CA ARG A 376 -7.63 -6.70 -10.15
C ARG A 376 -8.38 -6.24 -11.40
N ALA A 377 -9.69 -5.99 -11.27
CA ALA A 377 -10.44 -5.28 -12.28
C ALA A 377 -10.07 -3.77 -12.34
N SER A 378 -10.32 -3.12 -13.49
CA SER A 378 -10.30 -1.65 -13.57
C SER A 378 -11.40 -1.08 -12.68
N LYS A 379 -11.12 0.02 -11.96
CA LYS A 379 -12.15 0.72 -11.20
C LYS A 379 -13.11 1.38 -12.19
N ASP A 380 -14.41 1.21 -11.97
CA ASP A 380 -15.42 1.95 -12.72
C ASP A 380 -15.51 3.38 -12.17
N HIS A 381 -15.28 4.36 -13.02
CA HIS A 381 -15.36 5.79 -12.72
C HIS A 381 -16.54 6.46 -13.40
N SER A 382 -17.49 5.68 -13.92
CA SER A 382 -18.64 6.23 -14.67
C SER A 382 -19.72 6.83 -13.75
N GLU A 383 -19.82 6.37 -12.50
CA GLU A 383 -20.79 6.89 -11.53
C GLU A 383 -20.27 8.15 -10.82
N ASP A 384 -21.11 9.18 -10.74
CA ASP A 384 -20.85 10.33 -9.87
C ASP A 384 -21.11 9.98 -8.38
N GLU A 385 -20.62 10.83 -7.50
CA GLU A 385 -20.69 10.62 -6.05
C GLU A 385 -22.14 10.45 -5.55
N HIS A 386 -23.05 11.28 -6.03
CA HIS A 386 -24.47 11.21 -5.64
C HIS A 386 -25.12 9.88 -6.02
N SER A 387 -24.84 9.42 -7.23
CA SER A 387 -25.33 8.12 -7.74
C SER A 387 -24.78 6.96 -6.96
N VAL A 388 -23.50 6.99 -6.57
CA VAL A 388 -22.87 5.97 -5.73
C VAL A 388 -23.54 5.87 -4.36
N TYR A 389 -23.76 7.00 -3.67
CA TYR A 389 -24.42 6.99 -2.38
C TYR A 389 -25.91 6.57 -2.47
N ALA A 390 -26.62 7.02 -3.50
CA ALA A 390 -27.98 6.58 -3.75
C ALA A 390 -28.07 5.08 -4.00
N ARG A 391 -27.10 4.51 -4.72
CA ARG A 391 -27.00 3.07 -4.94
C ARG A 391 -26.73 2.33 -3.62
N TRP A 392 -25.75 2.75 -2.83
CA TRP A 392 -25.45 2.13 -1.53
C TRP A 392 -26.64 2.18 -0.57
N SER A 393 -27.35 3.30 -0.50
CA SER A 393 -28.55 3.44 0.34
C SER A 393 -29.64 2.47 -0.09
N ARG A 394 -29.87 2.28 -1.40
CA ARG A 394 -30.82 1.29 -1.93
C ARG A 394 -30.38 -0.14 -1.61
N GLU A 395 -29.12 -0.50 -1.89
CA GLU A 395 -28.58 -1.83 -1.62
C GLU A 395 -28.65 -2.18 -0.12
N LEU A 396 -28.46 -1.19 0.77
CA LEU A 396 -28.62 -1.36 2.21
C LEU A 396 -30.07 -1.55 2.62
N ALA A 397 -31.00 -0.75 2.08
CA ALA A 397 -32.42 -0.92 2.32
C ALA A 397 -32.93 -2.31 1.86
N ASP A 398 -32.46 -2.80 0.69
CA ASP A 398 -32.73 -4.15 0.19
C ASP A 398 -32.12 -5.26 1.05
N ALA A 399 -31.12 -4.92 1.87
CA ALA A 399 -30.52 -5.79 2.88
C ALA A 399 -31.20 -5.68 4.27
N GLY A 400 -32.29 -4.91 4.38
CA GLY A 400 -33.02 -4.71 5.62
C GLY A 400 -32.46 -3.61 6.53
N VAL A 401 -31.53 -2.78 6.03
CA VAL A 401 -30.97 -1.64 6.79
C VAL A 401 -31.49 -0.35 6.19
N GLY A 402 -32.64 0.09 6.72
CA GLY A 402 -33.25 1.36 6.35
C GLY A 402 -32.96 2.47 7.35
N GLU A 403 -33.71 3.57 7.24
CA GLU A 403 -33.58 4.75 8.09
C GLU A 403 -33.76 4.42 9.60
N ARG A 404 -34.63 3.47 9.92
CA ARG A 404 -34.87 3.03 11.29
C ARG A 404 -33.64 2.37 11.93
N GLU A 405 -33.00 1.46 11.21
CA GLU A 405 -31.81 0.74 11.67
C GLU A 405 -30.61 1.69 11.80
N LEU A 406 -30.43 2.59 10.83
CA LEU A 406 -29.40 3.64 10.88
C LEU A 406 -29.65 4.60 12.07
N THR A 407 -30.89 5.05 12.27
CA THR A 407 -31.25 5.89 13.42
C THR A 407 -31.05 5.14 14.74
N GLY A 408 -31.36 3.84 14.78
CA GLY A 408 -31.12 2.99 15.95
C GLY A 408 -29.64 2.87 16.31
N ALA A 409 -28.78 2.72 15.32
CA ALA A 409 -27.32 2.70 15.49
C ALA A 409 -26.79 4.02 16.06
N LEU A 410 -27.33 5.17 15.61
CA LEU A 410 -27.01 6.52 16.11
C LEU A 410 -27.65 6.86 17.46
N ALA A 411 -28.85 6.37 17.75
CA ALA A 411 -29.58 6.69 18.97
C ALA A 411 -29.04 5.96 20.21
N GLY A 412 -28.27 4.89 20.02
CA GLY A 412 -27.74 4.07 21.11
C GLY A 412 -26.90 4.85 22.15
N GLY A 413 -26.39 6.02 21.81
CA GLY A 413 -25.58 6.88 22.68
C GLY A 413 -26.30 8.11 23.23
N ARG A 414 -27.34 8.61 22.57
CA ARG A 414 -28.02 9.86 22.98
C ARG A 414 -28.67 9.78 24.36
N GLY A 415 -29.06 8.60 24.82
CA GLY A 415 -29.64 8.41 26.15
C GLY A 415 -28.65 8.57 27.32
N ARG A 416 -27.33 8.51 27.05
CA ARG A 416 -26.28 8.69 28.08
C ARG A 416 -25.56 10.03 27.98
N LEU A 417 -25.49 10.65 26.81
CA LEU A 417 -24.91 11.99 26.66
C LEU A 417 -25.70 13.06 27.39
N ALA A 418 -27.02 12.94 27.43
CA ALA A 418 -27.87 13.83 28.24
C ALA A 418 -27.62 13.76 29.77
N THR A 419 -27.00 12.69 30.26
CA THR A 419 -26.54 12.52 31.65
C THR A 419 -25.07 12.86 31.87
N ALA A 420 -24.22 12.85 30.82
CA ALA A 420 -22.81 13.14 30.91
C ALA A 420 -22.45 14.62 30.68
N GLU A 421 -23.38 15.44 30.18
CA GLU A 421 -23.20 16.89 30.03
C GLU A 421 -23.01 17.67 31.34
N ARG A 422 -23.09 17.00 32.51
CA ARG A 422 -22.79 17.60 33.81
C ARG A 422 -21.40 17.33 34.37
N SER A 423 -20.56 16.60 33.68
CA SER A 423 -19.15 16.41 34.03
C SER A 423 -18.26 16.73 32.86
N SER A 424 -18.28 18.01 32.43
CA SER A 424 -17.35 18.55 31.44
C SER A 424 -15.94 18.62 32.02
N GLY A 425 -15.22 17.52 31.92
CA GLY A 425 -13.75 17.52 31.97
C GLY A 425 -13.26 17.56 30.52
N ARG A 426 -12.65 18.69 30.14
CA ARG A 426 -11.88 18.81 28.87
C ARG A 426 -11.08 17.54 28.66
N LEU A 427 -11.08 17.02 27.45
CA LEU A 427 -10.06 16.07 27.01
C LEU A 427 -8.71 16.66 27.40
N ALA A 428 -8.12 16.09 28.43
CA ALA A 428 -6.76 16.44 28.84
C ALA A 428 -5.89 16.22 27.61
N SER A 429 -5.20 17.29 27.20
CA SER A 429 -4.11 17.22 26.24
C SER A 429 -3.29 15.97 26.52
N TRP A 430 -3.14 15.12 25.50
CA TRP A 430 -2.23 13.99 25.55
C TRP A 430 -0.89 14.46 26.09
N PRO A 431 -0.26 13.76 27.04
CA PRO A 431 1.03 14.14 27.56
C PRO A 431 2.10 13.90 26.49
N GLY A 432 2.37 14.93 25.71
CA GLY A 432 3.31 14.91 24.58
C GLY A 432 3.89 16.27 24.25
N ARG A 433 3.56 17.30 25.04
CA ARG A 433 4.34 18.55 25.06
C ARG A 433 4.95 18.71 26.42
N THR A 434 6.16 18.27 26.57
CA THR A 434 7.11 18.86 27.49
C THR A 434 8.00 19.75 26.67
N ASP A 435 8.04 21.01 27.10
CA ASP A 435 8.86 22.13 26.59
C ASP A 435 10.32 21.74 26.33
#